data_c32d35eb0d87343e30ceb7673fecbf14
#
_entry.id   c32d35eb0d87343e30ceb7673fecbf14
#
_cell.length_a   1.000
_cell.length_b   1.000
_cell.length_c   1.000
_cell.angle_alpha   90.00
_cell.angle_beta   90.00
_cell.angle_gamma   90.00
#
_symmetry.space_group_name_H-M   'P 1'
#
loop_
_entity.id
_entity.type
_entity.pdbx_description
1 polymer ?
#
loop_
_entity_poly.entity_id
_entity_poly.type
_entity_poly.pdbx_seq_one_letter_code
_entity_poly.pdbx_strand_id
1 'polypeptide(L)'
;TEDERSLESLSSDVINAHPAKTRPRGSAPALNGTPDERSGQQLWQENCSGCHGVEGRGDGPAASWLEPPPVDLTEHRYRRDLLADIFWNGVYETSMPAWRDLAPAQLSALAQVVEDFSQVETAVATDPQLGVGQQVYQTHCAECHGDDGDGNGFAANNLPIPIMPTDFTRELLSEEAGLRALREGIAGTSMAPWGDRLNEAEMIASTQYIRSLFQTGPQVAQAVVTSDTEDGSSTND
;
A
#
# COMPACT_ATOMS: atom_id res chain seq x y z
N THR A 1 -37.84 35.44 17.68
CA THR A 1 -38.75 35.55 16.51
C THR A 1 -38.52 34.31 15.63
N GLU A 2 -39.50 33.91 14.83
CA GLU A 2 -39.54 32.61 14.10
C GLU A 2 -38.39 32.38 13.10
N ASP A 3 -37.62 33.41 12.80
CA ASP A 3 -36.52 33.34 11.81
C ASP A 3 -35.19 32.79 12.38
N GLU A 4 -34.95 32.92 13.68
CA GLU A 4 -33.70 32.42 14.29
C GLU A 4 -33.72 30.89 14.50
N ARG A 5 -34.88 30.28 14.70
CA ARG A 5 -34.99 28.80 14.83
C ARG A 5 -34.79 28.06 13.50
N SER A 6 -34.99 28.74 12.38
CA SER A 6 -34.87 28.15 11.06
C SER A 6 -33.40 27.97 10.66
N LEU A 7 -32.49 28.84 11.14
CA LEU A 7 -31.06 28.79 10.79
C LEU A 7 -30.28 27.77 11.63
N GLU A 8 -30.69 27.52 12.88
CA GLU A 8 -30.05 26.47 13.71
C GLU A 8 -30.40 25.04 13.25
N SER A 9 -31.62 24.85 12.70
CA SER A 9 -32.02 23.54 12.19
C SER A 9 -31.32 23.17 10.86
N LEU A 10 -31.01 24.16 10.02
CA LEU A 10 -30.31 23.98 8.74
C LEU A 10 -28.83 23.65 8.93
N SER A 11 -28.22 24.10 10.04
CA SER A 11 -26.78 23.85 10.28
C SER A 11 -26.50 22.40 10.69
N SER A 12 -27.43 21.75 11.40
CA SER A 12 -27.27 20.35 11.83
C SER A 12 -27.44 19.34 10.68
N ASP A 13 -28.33 19.62 9.74
CA ASP A 13 -28.62 18.74 8.62
C ASP A 13 -27.54 18.83 7.53
N VAL A 14 -26.89 20.00 7.39
CA VAL A 14 -25.79 20.20 6.43
C VAL A 14 -24.49 19.56 6.92
N ILE A 15 -24.26 19.55 8.24
CA ILE A 15 -23.08 18.92 8.84
C ILE A 15 -23.17 17.39 8.80
N ASN A 16 -24.38 16.83 8.87
CA ASN A 16 -24.62 15.39 8.80
C ASN A 16 -24.88 14.85 7.39
N ALA A 17 -24.94 15.72 6.37
CA ALA A 17 -25.24 15.34 4.99
C ALA A 17 -24.01 15.09 4.10
N HIS A 18 -22.82 14.94 4.67
CA HIS A 18 -21.76 14.25 3.94
C HIS A 18 -21.93 12.75 4.26
N PRO A 19 -22.59 11.97 3.36
CA PRO A 19 -22.42 10.54 3.43
C PRO A 19 -20.91 10.33 3.35
N ALA A 20 -20.35 9.68 4.38
CA ALA A 20 -19.02 9.13 4.28
C ALA A 20 -18.98 8.51 2.88
N LYS A 21 -18.11 9.03 2.00
CA LYS A 21 -17.95 8.49 0.64
C LYS A 21 -17.30 7.12 0.81
N THR A 22 -18.10 6.18 1.35
CA THR A 22 -17.74 4.78 1.39
C THR A 22 -17.64 4.36 -0.05
N ARG A 23 -16.41 4.26 -0.49
CA ARG A 23 -16.05 3.64 -1.75
C ARG A 23 -16.83 2.34 -1.90
N PRO A 24 -17.51 2.08 -3.00
CA PRO A 24 -17.87 0.72 -3.36
C PRO A 24 -16.58 -0.04 -3.64
N ARG A 25 -15.97 -0.61 -2.61
CA ARG A 25 -14.87 -1.57 -2.75
C ARG A 25 -15.50 -2.86 -3.22
N GLY A 26 -15.43 -3.12 -4.54
CA GLY A 26 -15.66 -4.47 -5.03
C GLY A 26 -14.60 -5.39 -4.42
N SER A 27 -14.97 -6.59 -4.02
CA SER A 27 -13.99 -7.60 -3.63
C SER A 27 -13.08 -7.87 -4.82
N ALA A 28 -11.79 -7.65 -4.66
CA ALA A 28 -10.81 -7.96 -5.69
C ALA A 28 -10.74 -9.48 -5.90
N PRO A 29 -10.56 -9.95 -7.14
CA PRO A 29 -10.32 -11.36 -7.39
C PRO A 29 -8.97 -11.77 -6.77
N ALA A 30 -8.87 -13.03 -6.31
CA ALA A 30 -7.58 -13.57 -5.92
C ALA A 30 -6.64 -13.60 -7.13
N LEU A 31 -5.41 -13.14 -6.97
CA LEU A 31 -4.39 -13.19 -8.02
C LEU A 31 -3.80 -14.60 -8.10
N ASN A 32 -4.61 -15.54 -8.58
CA ASN A 32 -4.28 -16.95 -8.72
C ASN A 32 -3.94 -17.25 -10.18
N GLY A 33 -2.85 -17.94 -10.41
CA GLY A 33 -2.41 -18.39 -11.73
C GLY A 33 -0.90 -18.27 -11.88
N THR A 34 -0.32 -19.04 -12.78
CA THR A 34 1.07 -18.85 -13.23
C THR A 34 1.13 -17.55 -14.04
N PRO A 35 1.88 -16.54 -13.57
CA PRO A 35 2.05 -15.31 -14.34
C PRO A 35 2.73 -15.63 -15.67
N ASP A 36 2.25 -15.04 -16.75
CA ASP A 36 3.03 -14.94 -17.98
C ASP A 36 3.90 -13.68 -17.89
N GLU A 37 5.17 -13.82 -17.57
CA GLU A 37 6.11 -12.71 -17.39
C GLU A 37 6.13 -11.77 -18.59
N ARG A 38 6.06 -12.30 -19.82
CA ARG A 38 6.03 -11.47 -21.03
C ARG A 38 4.75 -10.66 -21.14
N SER A 39 3.64 -11.25 -20.74
CA SER A 39 2.36 -10.57 -20.70
C SER A 39 2.36 -9.48 -19.64
N GLY A 40 2.94 -9.73 -18.45
CA GLY A 40 3.07 -8.75 -17.39
C GLY A 40 3.93 -7.55 -17.79
N GLN A 41 5.11 -7.77 -18.34
CA GLN A 41 6.01 -6.71 -18.81
C GLN A 41 5.40 -5.89 -19.96
N GLN A 42 4.72 -6.54 -20.88
CA GLN A 42 4.05 -5.83 -21.96
C GLN A 42 2.91 -4.96 -21.41
N LEU A 43 2.06 -5.50 -20.53
CA LEU A 43 0.99 -4.75 -19.88
C LEU A 43 1.52 -3.56 -19.08
N TRP A 44 2.65 -3.76 -18.38
CA TRP A 44 3.32 -2.69 -17.64
C TRP A 44 3.75 -1.55 -18.57
N GLN A 45 4.43 -1.87 -19.66
CA GLN A 45 4.88 -0.87 -20.63
C GLN A 45 3.73 -0.11 -21.27
N GLU A 46 2.66 -0.80 -21.63
CA GLU A 46 1.51 -0.20 -22.31
C GLU A 46 0.63 0.65 -21.39
N ASN A 47 0.50 0.28 -20.11
CA ASN A 47 -0.52 0.86 -19.24
C ASN A 47 0.01 1.54 -17.98
N CYS A 48 1.20 1.19 -17.50
CA CYS A 48 1.69 1.60 -16.18
C CYS A 48 2.93 2.50 -16.25
N SER A 49 3.86 2.21 -17.16
CA SER A 49 5.16 2.88 -17.24
C SER A 49 5.06 4.38 -17.53
N GLY A 50 3.97 4.83 -18.15
CA GLY A 50 3.72 6.25 -18.43
C GLY A 50 3.70 7.12 -17.17
N CYS A 51 3.23 6.58 -16.05
CA CYS A 51 3.22 7.22 -14.74
C CYS A 51 4.32 6.68 -13.82
N HIS A 52 4.43 5.35 -13.72
CA HIS A 52 5.32 4.70 -12.75
C HIS A 52 6.76 4.51 -13.21
N GLY A 53 7.09 4.84 -14.48
CA GLY A 53 8.41 4.60 -15.06
C GLY A 53 8.62 3.15 -15.50
N VAL A 54 9.59 2.92 -16.37
CA VAL A 54 9.90 1.58 -16.92
C VAL A 54 10.40 0.62 -15.84
N GLU A 55 11.13 1.16 -14.86
CA GLU A 55 11.71 0.43 -13.73
C GLU A 55 10.91 0.60 -12.43
N GLY A 56 9.71 1.17 -12.50
CA GLY A 56 8.84 1.35 -11.34
C GLY A 56 9.28 2.44 -10.36
N ARG A 57 10.15 3.38 -10.76
CA ARG A 57 10.70 4.42 -9.87
C ARG A 57 9.79 5.62 -9.64
N GLY A 58 8.56 5.60 -10.17
CA GLY A 58 7.66 6.75 -10.10
C GLY A 58 8.08 7.91 -11.01
N ASP A 59 8.99 7.68 -11.94
CA ASP A 59 9.64 8.68 -12.80
C ASP A 59 9.13 8.64 -14.25
N GLY A 60 7.95 8.10 -14.47
CA GLY A 60 7.32 8.10 -15.79
C GLY A 60 7.09 9.50 -16.33
N PRO A 61 7.00 9.68 -17.66
CA PRO A 61 6.87 11.01 -18.29
C PRO A 61 5.65 11.80 -17.81
N ALA A 62 4.62 11.16 -17.29
CA ALA A 62 3.45 11.83 -16.71
C ALA A 62 3.60 12.13 -15.20
N ALA A 63 4.58 11.58 -14.51
CA ALA A 63 4.70 11.66 -13.05
C ALA A 63 4.73 13.09 -12.51
N SER A 64 5.44 14.00 -13.19
CA SER A 64 5.57 15.40 -12.78
C SER A 64 4.28 16.22 -12.83
N TRP A 65 3.22 15.67 -13.45
CA TRP A 65 1.91 16.31 -13.58
C TRP A 65 0.88 15.78 -12.60
N LEU A 66 1.28 14.78 -11.79
CA LEU A 66 0.38 14.07 -10.89
C LEU A 66 0.60 14.50 -9.43
N GLU A 67 -0.49 14.65 -8.71
CA GLU A 67 -0.49 14.96 -7.29
C GLU A 67 -1.55 14.10 -6.57
N PRO A 68 -1.13 13.20 -5.67
CA PRO A 68 0.26 12.87 -5.35
C PRO A 68 1.01 12.25 -6.53
N PRO A 69 2.34 12.37 -6.55
CA PRO A 69 3.16 11.69 -7.56
C PRO A 69 3.12 10.17 -7.36
N PRO A 70 3.36 9.37 -8.41
CA PRO A 70 3.51 7.93 -8.27
C PRO A 70 4.65 7.58 -7.31
N VAL A 71 4.44 6.59 -6.46
CA VAL A 71 5.48 6.11 -5.53
C VAL A 71 6.60 5.38 -6.27
N ASP A 72 7.81 5.40 -5.73
CA ASP A 72 8.90 4.56 -6.17
C ASP A 72 8.68 3.13 -5.68
N LEU A 73 8.20 2.25 -6.57
CA LEU A 73 7.87 0.86 -6.25
C LEU A 73 9.11 0.04 -5.86
N THR A 74 10.32 0.51 -6.17
CA THR A 74 11.56 -0.17 -5.76
C THR A 74 11.78 -0.09 -4.25
N GLU A 75 11.22 0.92 -3.61
CA GLU A 75 11.31 1.17 -2.17
C GLU A 75 10.13 0.60 -1.37
N HIS A 76 9.22 -0.11 -2.04
CA HIS A 76 8.01 -0.68 -1.46
C HIS A 76 7.88 -2.16 -1.79
N ARG A 77 7.42 -2.95 -0.81
CA ARG A 77 7.02 -4.35 -1.01
C ARG A 77 5.56 -4.49 -0.61
N TYR A 78 4.77 -5.00 -1.52
CA TYR A 78 3.34 -5.16 -1.34
C TYR A 78 2.97 -6.63 -1.15
N ARG A 79 1.98 -6.91 -0.31
CA ARG A 79 1.30 -8.20 -0.34
C ARG A 79 0.42 -8.29 -1.59
N ARG A 80 0.30 -9.49 -2.13
CA ARG A 80 -0.52 -9.73 -3.35
C ARG A 80 -1.98 -9.37 -3.19
N ASP A 81 -2.55 -9.56 -2.00
CA ASP A 81 -3.93 -9.16 -1.72
C ASP A 81 -4.11 -7.63 -1.75
N LEU A 82 -3.11 -6.87 -1.30
CA LEU A 82 -3.12 -5.41 -1.44
C LEU A 82 -2.99 -4.98 -2.90
N LEU A 83 -2.09 -5.61 -3.66
CA LEU A 83 -1.98 -5.34 -5.11
C LEU A 83 -3.28 -5.65 -5.85
N ALA A 84 -3.95 -6.76 -5.49
CA ALA A 84 -5.26 -7.08 -6.04
C ALA A 84 -6.28 -5.97 -5.76
N ASP A 85 -6.34 -5.48 -4.52
CA ASP A 85 -7.22 -4.38 -4.14
C ASP A 85 -6.91 -3.09 -4.91
N ILE A 86 -5.62 -2.74 -5.04
CA ILE A 86 -5.16 -1.55 -5.78
C ILE A 86 -5.53 -1.66 -7.25
N PHE A 87 -5.24 -2.77 -7.91
CA PHE A 87 -5.56 -2.94 -9.32
C PHE A 87 -7.07 -2.96 -9.57
N TRP A 88 -7.83 -3.63 -8.71
CA TRP A 88 -9.26 -3.76 -8.88
C TRP A 88 -10.04 -2.47 -8.61
N ASN A 89 -9.59 -1.69 -7.62
CA ASN A 89 -10.29 -0.49 -7.18
C ASN A 89 -9.62 0.82 -7.61
N GLY A 90 -8.38 0.79 -8.09
CA GLY A 90 -7.54 1.97 -8.22
C GLY A 90 -7.17 2.56 -6.85
N VAL A 91 -6.56 3.73 -6.83
CA VAL A 91 -6.30 4.48 -5.60
C VAL A 91 -7.17 5.74 -5.60
N TYR A 92 -8.08 5.82 -4.62
CA TYR A 92 -9.07 6.88 -4.52
C TYR A 92 -8.43 8.27 -4.41
N GLU A 93 -9.06 9.29 -5.04
CA GLU A 93 -8.56 10.67 -5.10
C GLU A 93 -7.16 10.82 -5.70
N THR A 94 -6.71 9.82 -6.46
CA THR A 94 -5.48 9.88 -7.25
C THR A 94 -5.73 9.58 -8.71
N SER A 95 -4.72 9.73 -9.54
CA SER A 95 -4.78 9.38 -10.97
C SER A 95 -4.64 7.87 -11.24
N MET A 96 -4.44 7.02 -10.21
CA MET A 96 -4.35 5.57 -10.37
C MET A 96 -5.74 4.97 -10.63
N PRO A 97 -6.05 4.51 -11.87
CA PRO A 97 -7.37 4.02 -12.21
C PRO A 97 -7.60 2.57 -11.73
N ALA A 98 -8.85 2.13 -11.78
CA ALA A 98 -9.22 0.73 -11.62
C ALA A 98 -9.01 -0.03 -12.94
N TRP A 99 -8.49 -1.26 -12.86
CA TRP A 99 -8.15 -2.13 -13.99
C TRP A 99 -9.06 -3.37 -14.04
N ARG A 100 -10.37 -3.17 -13.89
CA ARG A 100 -11.36 -4.25 -13.79
C ARG A 100 -11.63 -4.98 -15.12
N ASP A 101 -11.20 -4.43 -16.21
CA ASP A 101 -11.25 -4.98 -17.55
C ASP A 101 -10.13 -5.99 -17.83
N LEU A 102 -9.08 -6.02 -16.98
CA LEU A 102 -8.04 -7.03 -17.07
C LEU A 102 -8.48 -8.34 -16.41
N ALA A 103 -8.15 -9.45 -17.07
CA ALA A 103 -8.40 -10.79 -16.52
C ALA A 103 -7.55 -11.03 -15.25
N PRO A 104 -7.99 -11.87 -14.29
CA PRO A 104 -7.24 -12.18 -13.08
C PRO A 104 -5.81 -12.66 -13.33
N ALA A 105 -5.56 -13.41 -14.40
CA ALA A 105 -4.23 -13.86 -14.81
C ALA A 105 -3.33 -12.68 -15.25
N GLN A 106 -3.88 -11.67 -15.92
CA GLN A 106 -3.18 -10.45 -16.32
C GLN A 106 -2.84 -9.59 -15.11
N LEU A 107 -3.78 -9.43 -14.17
CA LEU A 107 -3.54 -8.75 -12.90
C LEU A 107 -2.46 -9.48 -12.07
N SER A 108 -2.46 -10.82 -12.09
CA SER A 108 -1.41 -11.63 -11.44
C SER A 108 -0.04 -11.42 -12.07
N ALA A 109 0.02 -11.30 -13.40
CA ALA A 109 1.25 -11.02 -14.12
C ALA A 109 1.78 -9.60 -13.82
N LEU A 110 0.91 -8.60 -13.75
CA LEU A 110 1.26 -7.24 -13.31
C LEU A 110 1.75 -7.21 -11.86
N ALA A 111 1.11 -7.96 -10.95
CA ALA A 111 1.56 -8.05 -9.57
C ALA A 111 2.98 -8.62 -9.48
N GLN A 112 3.32 -9.61 -10.31
CA GLN A 112 4.68 -10.14 -10.37
C GLN A 112 5.68 -9.06 -10.81
N VAL A 113 5.36 -8.26 -11.81
CA VAL A 113 6.22 -7.15 -12.26
C VAL A 113 6.46 -6.15 -11.14
N VAL A 114 5.43 -5.78 -10.37
CA VAL A 114 5.57 -4.87 -9.22
C VAL A 114 6.41 -5.50 -8.11
N GLU A 115 6.22 -6.79 -7.83
CA GLU A 115 7.02 -7.52 -6.84
C GLU A 115 8.50 -7.58 -7.24
N ASP A 116 8.79 -7.75 -8.54
CA ASP A 116 10.16 -7.83 -9.08
C ASP A 116 10.90 -6.48 -9.00
N PHE A 117 10.20 -5.35 -8.98
CA PHE A 117 10.82 -4.05 -8.75
C PHE A 117 11.30 -3.85 -7.32
N SER A 118 10.63 -4.46 -6.35
CA SER A 118 10.91 -4.25 -4.94
C SER A 118 12.33 -4.65 -4.56
N GLN A 119 13.10 -3.72 -4.02
CA GLN A 119 14.42 -3.94 -3.44
C GLN A 119 14.37 -4.04 -1.90
N VAL A 120 13.17 -4.04 -1.33
CA VAL A 120 12.96 -4.02 0.12
C VAL A 120 13.12 -5.42 0.70
N GLU A 121 14.09 -5.57 1.61
CA GLU A 121 14.29 -6.80 2.36
C GLU A 121 13.23 -6.95 3.47
N THR A 122 12.75 -8.18 3.64
CA THR A 122 11.75 -8.51 4.66
C THR A 122 12.35 -8.71 6.06
N ALA A 123 13.68 -8.69 6.19
CA ALA A 123 14.35 -8.77 7.47
C ALA A 123 14.00 -7.51 8.30
N VAL A 124 13.16 -7.69 9.30
CA VAL A 124 12.88 -6.67 10.31
C VAL A 124 13.87 -6.87 11.45
N ALA A 125 14.62 -5.82 11.79
CA ALA A 125 15.53 -5.85 12.92
C ALA A 125 14.75 -6.15 14.19
N THR A 126 15.20 -7.13 14.96
CA THR A 126 14.77 -7.35 16.35
C THR A 126 15.55 -6.36 17.22
N ASP A 127 15.09 -5.10 17.25
CA ASP A 127 15.81 -4.02 17.94
C ASP A 127 15.12 -3.71 19.29
N PRO A 128 15.90 -3.49 20.36
CA PRO A 128 15.40 -2.93 21.62
C PRO A 128 14.72 -1.55 21.46
N GLN A 129 14.95 -0.85 20.35
CA GLN A 129 14.30 0.43 20.05
C GLN A 129 12.84 0.30 19.58
N LEU A 130 12.34 -0.89 19.28
CA LEU A 130 10.94 -1.09 18.87
C LEU A 130 9.95 -0.53 19.90
N GLY A 131 10.28 -0.59 21.20
CA GLY A 131 9.43 -0.01 22.25
C GLY A 131 9.32 1.51 22.18
N VAL A 132 10.38 2.22 21.82
CA VAL A 132 10.36 3.67 21.60
C VAL A 132 9.55 3.98 20.34
N GLY A 133 9.80 3.26 19.25
CA GLY A 133 9.06 3.41 18.00
C GLY A 133 7.57 3.15 18.18
N GLN A 134 7.19 2.12 18.93
CA GLN A 134 5.80 1.85 19.28
C GLN A 134 5.16 3.01 20.05
N GLN A 135 5.85 3.55 21.04
CA GLN A 135 5.33 4.68 21.83
C GLN A 135 5.11 5.91 20.96
N VAL A 136 6.07 6.25 20.09
CA VAL A 136 5.94 7.38 19.15
C VAL A 136 4.79 7.13 18.20
N TYR A 137 4.69 5.92 17.63
CA TYR A 137 3.62 5.52 16.73
C TYR A 137 2.23 5.67 17.37
N GLN A 138 2.02 5.11 18.54
CA GLN A 138 0.76 5.20 19.27
C GLN A 138 0.37 6.64 19.63
N THR A 139 1.36 7.48 19.88
CA THR A 139 1.13 8.88 20.28
C THR A 139 0.80 9.79 19.08
N HIS A 140 1.40 9.53 17.92
CA HIS A 140 1.40 10.49 16.81
C HIS A 140 0.88 9.95 15.46
N CYS A 141 0.86 8.64 15.28
CA CYS A 141 0.59 8.03 13.98
C CYS A 141 -0.72 7.21 13.94
N ALA A 142 -1.03 6.52 15.06
CA ALA A 142 -2.14 5.59 15.15
C ALA A 142 -3.51 6.23 14.86
N GLU A 143 -3.68 7.51 15.19
CA GLU A 143 -4.94 8.23 14.92
C GLU A 143 -5.36 8.16 13.44
N CYS A 144 -4.38 8.19 12.52
CA CYS A 144 -4.62 8.05 11.08
C CYS A 144 -4.33 6.64 10.57
N HIS A 145 -3.21 6.03 10.99
CA HIS A 145 -2.73 4.76 10.46
C HIS A 145 -3.32 3.52 11.16
N GLY A 146 -4.14 3.68 12.21
CA GLY A 146 -4.69 2.59 13.01
C GLY A 146 -3.73 2.08 14.10
N ASP A 147 -4.29 1.56 15.19
CA ASP A 147 -3.50 1.05 16.32
C ASP A 147 -2.60 -0.12 15.91
N ASP A 148 -3.06 -0.93 14.95
CA ASP A 148 -2.36 -2.08 14.39
C ASP A 148 -1.64 -1.78 13.07
N GLY A 149 -1.68 -0.54 12.59
CA GLY A 149 -1.04 -0.12 11.35
C GLY A 149 -1.80 -0.48 10.07
N ASP A 150 -3.08 -0.78 10.16
CA ASP A 150 -3.94 -1.24 9.06
C ASP A 150 -4.51 -0.11 8.18
N GLY A 151 -4.13 1.14 8.44
CA GLY A 151 -4.60 2.33 7.73
C GLY A 151 -6.01 2.79 8.09
N ASN A 152 -6.66 2.17 9.11
CA ASN A 152 -8.04 2.45 9.50
C ASN A 152 -8.14 3.22 10.83
N GLY A 153 -7.24 4.13 11.09
CA GLY A 153 -7.29 4.97 12.29
C GLY A 153 -8.56 5.82 12.35
N PHE A 154 -8.88 6.30 13.54
CA PHE A 154 -10.10 7.09 13.81
C PHE A 154 -10.23 8.30 12.86
N ALA A 155 -9.13 8.99 12.56
CA ALA A 155 -9.13 10.15 11.69
C ALA A 155 -9.10 9.81 10.19
N ALA A 156 -8.81 8.56 9.80
CA ALA A 156 -8.59 8.18 8.40
C ALA A 156 -9.74 8.55 7.46
N ASN A 157 -10.98 8.43 7.93
CA ASN A 157 -12.17 8.74 7.12
C ASN A 157 -12.50 10.24 7.05
N ASN A 158 -11.83 11.08 7.84
CA ASN A 158 -12.11 12.52 7.96
C ASN A 158 -10.89 13.37 7.55
N LEU A 159 -9.95 12.80 6.81
CA LEU A 159 -8.77 13.53 6.36
C LEU A 159 -9.15 14.65 5.39
N PRO A 160 -8.49 15.84 5.48
CA PRO A 160 -8.71 16.95 4.55
C PRO A 160 -8.48 16.55 3.09
N ILE A 161 -7.46 15.74 2.84
CA ILE A 161 -7.22 15.07 1.56
C ILE A 161 -7.56 13.61 1.78
N PRO A 162 -8.63 13.08 1.18
CA PRO A 162 -9.21 11.79 1.55
C PRO A 162 -8.49 10.59 0.91
N ILE A 163 -7.16 10.66 0.84
CA ILE A 163 -6.31 9.54 0.47
C ILE A 163 -6.06 8.72 1.74
N MET A 164 -6.39 7.44 1.67
CA MET A 164 -6.28 6.56 2.83
C MET A 164 -4.83 6.40 3.28
N PRO A 165 -4.58 6.41 4.59
CA PRO A 165 -3.26 6.12 5.13
C PRO A 165 -2.77 4.73 4.71
N THR A 166 -1.45 4.59 4.61
CA THR A 166 -0.80 3.31 4.29
C THR A 166 -1.19 2.22 5.28
N ASP A 167 -1.54 1.05 4.77
CA ASP A 167 -1.73 -0.18 5.53
C ASP A 167 -0.37 -0.90 5.67
N PHE A 168 0.33 -0.63 6.76
CA PHE A 168 1.65 -1.19 7.05
C PHE A 168 1.62 -2.70 7.30
N THR A 169 0.46 -3.29 7.52
CA THR A 169 0.32 -4.74 7.65
C THR A 169 0.45 -5.47 6.32
N ARG A 170 0.20 -4.76 5.21
CA ARG A 170 0.22 -5.29 3.85
C ARG A 170 1.22 -4.60 2.91
N GLU A 171 1.81 -3.49 3.36
CA GLU A 171 2.83 -2.74 2.64
C GLU A 171 4.05 -2.53 3.53
N LEU A 172 5.21 -2.99 3.06
CA LEU A 172 6.51 -2.78 3.69
C LEU A 172 7.30 -1.77 2.88
N LEU A 173 7.68 -0.66 3.49
CA LEU A 173 8.53 0.34 2.86
C LEU A 173 9.99 0.15 3.26
N SER A 174 10.92 0.67 2.45
CA SER A 174 12.32 0.78 2.82
C SER A 174 12.46 1.71 4.03
N GLU A 175 13.54 1.58 4.78
CA GLU A 175 13.82 2.50 5.90
C GLU A 175 13.96 3.93 5.38
N GLU A 176 14.61 4.11 4.22
CA GLU A 176 14.80 5.42 3.60
C GLU A 176 13.47 6.07 3.18
N ALA A 177 12.58 5.31 2.57
CA ALA A 177 11.23 5.81 2.21
C ALA A 177 10.44 6.24 3.46
N GLY A 178 10.50 5.45 4.53
CA GLY A 178 9.85 5.79 5.79
C GLY A 178 10.42 7.07 6.42
N LEU A 179 11.73 7.18 6.51
CA LEU A 179 12.40 8.37 7.05
C LEU A 179 12.14 9.61 6.18
N ARG A 180 12.14 9.48 4.87
CA ARG A 180 11.81 10.57 3.94
C ARG A 180 10.37 11.05 4.14
N ALA A 181 9.41 10.12 4.24
CA ALA A 181 8.01 10.46 4.51
C ALA A 181 7.84 11.19 5.86
N LEU A 182 8.59 10.83 6.89
CA LEU A 182 8.55 11.52 8.17
C LEU A 182 9.21 12.90 8.12
N ARG A 183 10.31 13.06 7.40
CA ARG A 183 11.00 14.35 7.30
C ARG A 183 10.24 15.36 6.43
N GLU A 184 9.70 14.92 5.31
CA GLU A 184 9.20 15.78 4.24
C GLU A 184 7.67 15.77 4.13
N GLY A 185 7.00 14.80 4.75
CA GLY A 185 5.60 14.50 4.47
C GLY A 185 5.45 13.83 3.10
N ILE A 186 4.20 13.70 2.64
CA ILE A 186 3.89 13.15 1.31
C ILE A 186 3.03 14.17 0.58
N ALA A 187 3.60 14.76 -0.47
CA ALA A 187 2.93 15.78 -1.29
C ALA A 187 1.58 15.26 -1.81
N GLY A 188 0.56 16.11 -1.83
CA GLY A 188 -0.78 15.76 -2.29
C GLY A 188 -1.56 14.85 -1.34
N THR A 189 -1.08 14.60 -0.13
CA THR A 189 -1.78 13.82 0.91
C THR A 189 -1.94 14.59 2.21
N SER A 190 -2.64 14.01 3.19
CA SER A 190 -2.75 14.55 4.55
C SER A 190 -1.54 14.21 5.44
N MET A 191 -0.54 13.47 4.93
CA MET A 191 0.68 13.14 5.68
C MET A 191 1.62 14.33 5.70
N ALA A 192 1.60 15.07 6.80
CA ALA A 192 2.46 16.24 7.02
C ALA A 192 3.89 15.84 7.43
N PRO A 193 4.89 16.74 7.25
CA PRO A 193 6.23 16.52 7.76
C PRO A 193 6.28 16.55 9.30
N TRP A 194 7.15 15.73 9.87
CA TRP A 194 7.33 15.56 11.31
C TRP A 194 8.70 15.99 11.82
N GLY A 195 9.58 16.45 10.94
CA GLY A 195 10.96 16.84 11.29
C GLY A 195 11.08 17.91 12.38
N ASP A 196 10.06 18.77 12.54
CA ASP A 196 10.02 19.78 13.61
C ASP A 196 9.45 19.25 14.94
N ARG A 197 8.90 18.02 14.95
CA ARG A 197 8.18 17.43 16.10
C ARG A 197 8.90 16.20 16.67
N LEU A 198 9.57 15.45 15.82
CA LEU A 198 10.30 14.24 16.17
C LEU A 198 11.79 14.46 15.89
N ASN A 199 12.64 14.02 16.82
CA ASN A 199 14.07 13.97 16.56
C ASN A 199 14.43 12.76 15.69
N GLU A 200 15.66 12.72 15.19
CA GLU A 200 16.13 11.67 14.27
C GLU A 200 16.01 10.26 14.86
N ALA A 201 16.32 10.09 16.14
CA ALA A 201 16.24 8.78 16.80
C ALA A 201 14.78 8.30 16.92
N GLU A 202 13.84 9.19 17.17
CA GLU A 202 12.41 8.88 17.21
C GLU A 202 11.89 8.53 15.82
N MET A 203 12.32 9.23 14.78
CA MET A 203 11.94 8.91 13.39
C MET A 203 12.48 7.55 12.96
N ILE A 204 13.74 7.23 13.27
CA ILE A 204 14.34 5.92 13.02
C ILE A 204 13.56 4.82 13.75
N ALA A 205 13.34 4.99 15.06
CA ALA A 205 12.63 4.02 15.88
C ALA A 205 11.19 3.78 15.38
N SER A 206 10.48 4.87 14.99
CA SER A 206 9.13 4.77 14.41
C SER A 206 9.13 4.05 13.08
N THR A 207 10.09 4.33 12.20
CA THR A 207 10.24 3.65 10.92
C THR A 207 10.49 2.15 11.12
N GLN A 208 11.34 1.77 12.07
CA GLN A 208 11.59 0.38 12.41
C GLN A 208 10.34 -0.31 12.98
N TYR A 209 9.58 0.39 13.82
CA TYR A 209 8.32 -0.14 14.36
C TYR A 209 7.28 -0.37 13.26
N ILE A 210 7.00 0.61 12.38
CA ILE A 210 6.04 0.42 11.30
C ILE A 210 6.45 -0.70 10.34
N ARG A 211 7.74 -0.87 10.06
CA ARG A 211 8.24 -2.01 9.28
C ARG A 211 7.98 -3.36 9.97
N SER A 212 7.99 -3.39 11.30
CA SER A 212 7.68 -4.61 12.06
C SER A 212 6.21 -5.02 12.02
N LEU A 213 5.31 -4.13 11.61
CA LEU A 213 3.88 -4.41 11.46
C LEU A 213 3.57 -5.24 10.20
N PHE A 214 4.50 -5.30 9.25
CA PHE A 214 4.29 -6.03 8.01
C PHE A 214 4.10 -7.52 8.26
N GLN A 215 2.96 -8.03 7.80
CA GLN A 215 2.61 -9.44 7.89
C GLN A 215 2.91 -10.12 6.55
N THR A 216 3.87 -11.04 6.55
CA THR A 216 4.02 -11.93 5.39
C THR A 216 2.73 -12.73 5.26
N GLY A 217 1.93 -12.46 4.21
CA GLY A 217 0.67 -13.16 3.96
C GLY A 217 0.87 -14.69 3.93
N PRO A 218 -0.21 -15.47 3.90
CA PRO A 218 -0.10 -16.90 3.76
C PRO A 218 0.77 -17.20 2.54
N GLN A 219 1.90 -17.84 2.76
CA GLN A 219 2.76 -18.29 1.68
C GLN A 219 1.91 -19.24 0.84
N VAL A 220 1.70 -18.90 -0.44
CA VAL A 220 1.19 -19.88 -1.39
C VAL A 220 2.22 -21.00 -1.36
N ALA A 221 1.84 -22.13 -0.80
CA ALA A 221 2.71 -23.29 -0.71
C ALA A 221 3.18 -23.59 -2.14
N GLN A 222 4.46 -23.34 -2.40
CA GLN A 222 5.08 -23.81 -3.63
C GLN A 222 4.92 -25.33 -3.55
N ALA A 223 4.12 -25.87 -4.46
CA ALA A 223 4.01 -27.30 -4.64
C ALA A 223 5.41 -27.80 -4.98
N VAL A 224 6.05 -28.40 -3.98
CA VAL A 224 7.29 -29.14 -4.18
C VAL A 224 6.90 -30.27 -5.12
N VAL A 225 7.24 -30.13 -6.40
CA VAL A 225 7.21 -31.23 -7.35
C VAL A 225 8.33 -32.15 -6.92
N THR A 226 7.99 -33.10 -6.02
CA THR A 226 8.83 -34.26 -5.80
C THR A 226 8.76 -35.07 -7.09
N SER A 227 9.79 -34.98 -7.91
CA SER A 227 10.03 -35.93 -8.98
C SER A 227 10.36 -37.25 -8.32
N ASP A 228 9.36 -38.10 -8.13
CA ASP A 228 9.58 -39.52 -7.85
C ASP A 228 10.25 -40.11 -9.10
N THR A 229 11.54 -40.21 -9.06
CA THR A 229 12.30 -41.12 -9.91
C THR A 229 11.99 -42.51 -9.46
N GLU A 230 11.00 -43.14 -10.08
CA GLU A 230 10.82 -44.59 -10.04
C GLU A 230 12.06 -45.24 -10.70
N ASP A 231 12.98 -45.66 -9.85
CA ASP A 231 14.07 -46.57 -10.22
C ASP A 231 13.49 -47.97 -10.48
N GLY A 232 13.23 -48.24 -11.77
CA GLY A 232 12.81 -49.55 -12.22
C GLY A 232 13.94 -50.54 -12.22
N SER A 233 14.23 -51.15 -11.07
CA SER A 233 15.08 -52.35 -11.01
C SER A 233 14.32 -53.59 -11.48
N SER A 234 14.47 -53.89 -12.75
CA SER A 234 14.12 -55.22 -13.29
C SER A 234 15.20 -56.22 -12.94
N THR A 235 14.91 -57.15 -12.04
CA THR A 235 15.71 -58.38 -11.90
C THR A 235 14.94 -59.51 -12.56
N ASN A 236 15.52 -60.02 -13.64
CA ASN A 236 15.26 -61.36 -14.18
C ASN A 236 15.73 -62.42 -13.19
N ASP A 237 14.88 -63.42 -12.97
CA ASP A 237 15.22 -64.86 -13.03
C ASP A 237 13.93 -65.63 -13.30
#